data_44e16d8f1a56c675be9e0ec5025589b7
#
_entry.id   44e16d8f1a56c675be9e0ec5025589b7
#
_cell.length_a   1.000
_cell.length_b   1.000
_cell.length_c   1.000
_cell.angle_alpha   90.00
_cell.angle_beta   90.00
_cell.angle_gamma   90.00
#
_symmetry.space_group_name_H-M   'P 1'
#
loop_
_entity.id
_entity.type
_entity.pdbx_description
1 polymer ?
#
loop_
_entity_poly.entity_id
_entity_poly.type
_entity_poly.pdbx_seq_one_letter_code
_entity_poly.pdbx_strand_id
1 'polypeptide(L)'
;ASYLLAMTEDPIRVVAAAVGMENLASFNRCFAEHFLMSPTAFRKRGELRPFVNIPQPRRDPMHPVAIRSEAPIRLAALPHKGAYCDIARAFQKLSAVMASRDLFPSAGRMIAVFYDDPQSVAEPDLRSHAGFEIRGQADLSAPLEEVTLAGGRQAVLTYKGPYAGLPAAYDELFGLWLPQSGEEPADAPSFEVYLNTPMDTAAEELITELHLPL
;
A
#
# COMPACT_ATOMS: atom_id res chain seq x y z
N ALA A 1 -18.67 13.07 -2.40
CA ALA A 1 -19.04 14.49 -2.60
C ALA A 1 -19.93 14.68 -3.84
N SER A 2 -19.51 14.24 -5.03
CA SER A 2 -20.24 14.44 -6.29
C SER A 2 -21.67 13.88 -6.25
N TYR A 3 -21.85 12.69 -5.71
CA TYR A 3 -23.17 12.07 -5.50
C TYR A 3 -24.07 12.95 -4.60
N LEU A 4 -23.57 13.37 -3.45
CA LEU A 4 -24.33 14.24 -2.53
C LEU A 4 -24.71 15.59 -3.19
N LEU A 5 -23.78 16.17 -3.94
CA LEU A 5 -24.04 17.43 -4.66
C LEU A 5 -25.12 17.29 -5.74
N ALA A 6 -25.21 16.14 -6.39
CA ALA A 6 -26.20 15.90 -7.44
C ALA A 6 -27.56 15.46 -6.88
N MET A 7 -27.60 14.79 -5.73
CA MET A 7 -28.79 14.13 -5.19
C MET A 7 -29.43 14.85 -4.00
N THR A 8 -28.74 15.85 -3.41
CA THR A 8 -29.26 16.58 -2.25
C THR A 8 -29.14 18.10 -2.46
N GLU A 9 -29.94 18.87 -1.72
CA GLU A 9 -29.83 20.32 -1.64
C GLU A 9 -28.98 20.80 -0.46
N ASP A 10 -28.28 19.89 0.21
CA ASP A 10 -27.47 20.19 1.38
C ASP A 10 -26.45 21.31 1.08
N PRO A 11 -26.23 22.26 1.99
CA PRO A 11 -25.20 23.28 1.83
C PRO A 11 -23.84 22.65 1.50
N ILE A 12 -23.06 23.29 0.62
CA ILE A 12 -21.74 22.78 0.19
C ILE A 12 -20.83 22.45 1.38
N ARG A 13 -20.91 23.24 2.47
CA ARG A 13 -20.16 22.98 3.72
C ARG A 13 -20.56 21.68 4.39
N VAL A 14 -21.84 21.28 4.31
CA VAL A 14 -22.35 20.02 4.88
C VAL A 14 -21.82 18.84 4.06
N VAL A 15 -21.85 18.98 2.74
CA VAL A 15 -21.28 17.99 1.84
C VAL A 15 -19.76 17.84 2.05
N ALA A 16 -19.04 18.95 2.25
CA ALA A 16 -17.61 18.92 2.57
C ALA A 16 -17.33 18.17 3.88
N ALA A 17 -18.09 18.49 4.94
CA ALA A 17 -17.97 17.81 6.23
C ALA A 17 -18.32 16.30 6.12
N ALA A 18 -19.35 15.93 5.35
CA ALA A 18 -19.76 14.54 5.14
C ALA A 18 -18.69 13.69 4.42
N VAL A 19 -17.72 14.30 3.75
CA VAL A 19 -16.58 13.62 3.13
C VAL A 19 -15.26 13.88 3.89
N GLY A 20 -15.35 14.27 5.16
CA GLY A 20 -14.20 14.45 6.04
C GLY A 20 -13.39 15.72 5.83
N MET A 21 -13.90 16.71 5.06
CA MET A 21 -13.21 17.97 4.78
C MET A 21 -13.88 19.13 5.53
N GLU A 22 -13.36 19.51 6.68
CA GLU A 22 -13.89 20.61 7.49
C GLU A 22 -13.60 21.99 6.88
N ASN A 23 -12.49 22.13 6.15
CA ASN A 23 -12.12 23.39 5.51
C ASN A 23 -12.77 23.52 4.12
N LEU A 24 -13.78 24.38 4.03
CA LEU A 24 -14.54 24.60 2.79
C LEU A 24 -13.68 25.12 1.63
N ALA A 25 -12.64 25.93 1.90
CA ALA A 25 -11.77 26.44 0.84
C ALA A 25 -10.91 25.32 0.25
N SER A 26 -10.40 24.43 1.10
CA SER A 26 -9.66 23.22 0.68
C SER A 26 -10.55 22.28 -0.10
N PHE A 27 -11.79 22.05 0.36
CA PHE A 27 -12.77 21.25 -0.36
C PHE A 27 -13.06 21.82 -1.76
N ASN A 28 -13.36 23.13 -1.85
CA ASN A 28 -13.66 23.78 -3.13
C ASN A 28 -12.51 23.68 -4.11
N ARG A 29 -11.26 23.86 -3.64
CA ARG A 29 -10.06 23.73 -4.47
C ARG A 29 -9.88 22.29 -4.96
N CYS A 30 -9.86 21.32 -4.05
CA CYS A 30 -9.71 19.91 -4.38
C CYS A 30 -10.82 19.41 -5.33
N PHE A 31 -12.06 19.85 -5.09
CA PHE A 31 -13.18 19.51 -5.96
C PHE A 31 -13.01 20.11 -7.35
N ALA A 32 -12.59 21.39 -7.44
CA ALA A 32 -12.39 22.06 -8.71
C ALA A 32 -11.22 21.47 -9.50
N GLU A 33 -10.15 21.05 -8.83
CA GLU A 33 -9.02 20.36 -9.47
C GLU A 33 -9.45 18.99 -10.04
N HIS A 34 -10.32 18.27 -9.31
CA HIS A 34 -10.76 16.94 -9.72
C HIS A 34 -11.86 16.95 -10.79
N PHE A 35 -12.83 17.86 -10.67
CA PHE A 35 -13.99 17.93 -11.57
C PHE A 35 -13.93 19.05 -12.61
N LEU A 36 -12.86 19.85 -12.64
CA LEU A 36 -12.64 21.01 -13.51
C LEU A 36 -13.76 22.07 -13.40
N MET A 37 -14.50 22.08 -12.29
CA MET A 37 -15.55 23.04 -11.98
C MET A 37 -15.81 23.13 -10.48
N SER A 38 -16.39 24.25 -10.03
CA SER A 38 -16.73 24.41 -8.62
C SER A 38 -17.87 23.47 -8.19
N PRO A 39 -17.97 23.09 -6.90
CA PRO A 39 -19.09 22.30 -6.36
C PRO A 39 -20.46 22.91 -6.69
N THR A 40 -20.58 24.24 -6.64
CA THR A 40 -21.82 24.96 -6.98
C THR A 40 -22.17 24.82 -8.47
N ALA A 41 -21.17 24.91 -9.35
CA ALA A 41 -21.38 24.73 -10.79
C ALA A 41 -21.76 23.28 -11.10
N PHE A 42 -21.15 22.32 -10.40
CA PHE A 42 -21.45 20.89 -10.53
C PHE A 42 -22.91 20.61 -10.14
N ARG A 43 -23.39 21.16 -9.01
CA ARG A 43 -24.78 21.03 -8.56
C ARG A 43 -25.77 21.61 -9.58
N LYS A 44 -25.49 22.81 -10.10
CA LYS A 44 -26.35 23.45 -11.10
C LYS A 44 -26.47 22.66 -12.41
N ARG A 45 -25.43 21.90 -12.73
CA ARG A 45 -25.41 21.06 -13.93
C ARG A 45 -26.38 19.88 -13.82
N GLY A 46 -26.62 19.34 -12.58
CA GLY A 46 -27.63 18.31 -12.29
C GLY A 46 -27.40 16.95 -12.92
N GLU A 47 -26.32 16.76 -13.66
CA GLU A 47 -26.01 15.51 -14.35
C GLU A 47 -24.89 14.78 -13.62
N LEU A 48 -25.19 13.62 -13.06
CA LEU A 48 -24.18 12.57 -12.82
C LEU A 48 -23.78 12.04 -14.20
N ARG A 49 -22.87 12.72 -14.88
CA ARG A 49 -22.22 12.04 -16.01
C ARG A 49 -21.46 10.87 -15.44
N PRO A 50 -21.59 9.66 -16.04
CA PRO A 50 -20.61 8.63 -15.76
C PRO A 50 -19.23 9.25 -15.96
N PHE A 51 -18.28 8.95 -15.08
CA PHE A 51 -16.92 9.44 -15.17
C PHE A 51 -16.47 9.32 -16.63
N VAL A 52 -16.47 10.44 -17.35
CA VAL A 52 -15.74 10.48 -18.60
C VAL A 52 -14.30 10.37 -18.13
N ASN A 53 -13.72 9.21 -18.35
CA ASN A 53 -12.28 9.05 -18.30
C ASN A 53 -11.73 10.12 -19.24
N ILE A 54 -11.48 11.33 -18.71
CA ILE A 54 -10.63 12.30 -19.41
C ILE A 54 -9.30 11.55 -19.45
N PRO A 55 -8.77 11.21 -20.63
CA PRO A 55 -7.48 10.56 -20.71
C PRO A 55 -6.53 11.52 -19.99
N GLN A 56 -6.17 11.19 -18.76
CA GLN A 56 -5.07 11.88 -18.12
C GLN A 56 -3.86 11.64 -19.04
N PRO A 57 -3.08 12.68 -19.38
CA PRO A 57 -1.86 12.43 -20.13
C PRO A 57 -1.15 11.32 -19.37
N ARG A 58 -0.81 10.22 -20.06
CA ARG A 58 -0.08 9.10 -19.47
C ARG A 58 1.10 9.72 -18.71
N ARG A 59 1.03 9.70 -17.40
CA ARG A 59 2.18 9.96 -16.57
C ARG A 59 2.85 8.62 -16.43
N ASP A 60 4.04 8.52 -17.01
CA ASP A 60 4.85 7.34 -16.76
C ASP A 60 5.15 7.28 -15.25
N PRO A 61 5.12 6.09 -14.65
CA PRO A 61 5.48 5.92 -13.26
C PRO A 61 6.92 6.44 -13.05
N MET A 62 7.14 7.14 -11.94
CA MET A 62 8.47 7.66 -11.59
C MET A 62 9.41 6.51 -11.21
N HIS A 63 8.84 5.40 -10.73
CA HIS A 63 9.57 4.18 -10.35
C HIS A 63 9.29 3.07 -11.36
N PRO A 64 10.32 2.26 -11.73
CA PRO A 64 10.13 1.16 -12.66
C PRO A 64 9.24 0.08 -12.05
N VAL A 65 8.21 -0.33 -12.80
CA VAL A 65 7.36 -1.48 -12.46
C VAL A 65 7.61 -2.57 -13.49
N ALA A 66 7.99 -3.75 -13.01
CA ALA A 66 8.22 -4.93 -13.83
C ALA A 66 7.24 -6.05 -13.48
N ILE A 67 6.71 -6.75 -14.48
CA ILE A 67 5.96 -7.99 -14.23
C ILE A 67 6.97 -9.12 -14.17
N ARG A 68 6.99 -9.83 -13.03
CA ARG A 68 7.86 -10.98 -12.79
C ARG A 68 7.04 -12.21 -12.44
N SER A 69 7.59 -13.40 -12.71
CA SER A 69 7.06 -14.66 -12.20
C SER A 69 7.94 -15.10 -11.03
N GLU A 70 7.38 -15.09 -9.83
CA GLU A 70 8.09 -15.38 -8.59
C GLU A 70 7.75 -16.77 -8.06
N ALA A 71 8.71 -17.42 -7.42
CA ALA A 71 8.46 -18.67 -6.71
C ALA A 71 7.72 -18.40 -5.39
N PRO A 72 6.98 -19.38 -4.85
CA PRO A 72 6.40 -19.25 -3.50
C PRO A 72 7.48 -18.96 -2.46
N ILE A 73 7.15 -18.12 -1.47
CA ILE A 73 8.06 -17.73 -0.40
C ILE A 73 7.45 -18.18 0.92
N ARG A 74 8.23 -18.90 1.71
CA ARG A 74 7.86 -19.33 3.06
C ARG A 74 8.54 -18.42 4.08
N LEU A 75 7.78 -17.88 5.04
CA LEU A 75 8.23 -16.90 6.02
C LEU A 75 8.14 -17.49 7.45
N ALA A 76 9.16 -17.19 8.25
CA ALA A 76 9.01 -17.11 9.69
C ALA A 76 8.53 -15.70 10.03
N ALA A 77 7.33 -15.55 10.57
CA ALA A 77 6.67 -14.26 10.70
C ALA A 77 6.12 -14.02 12.10
N LEU A 78 5.99 -12.74 12.46
CA LEU A 78 5.23 -12.29 13.62
C LEU A 78 4.07 -11.40 13.17
N PRO A 79 2.84 -11.63 13.68
CA PRO A 79 1.71 -10.77 13.38
C PRO A 79 1.92 -9.38 13.99
N HIS A 80 1.46 -8.39 13.26
CA HIS A 80 1.37 -7.00 13.70
C HIS A 80 -0.04 -6.48 13.45
N LYS A 81 -0.58 -5.74 14.40
CA LYS A 81 -1.87 -5.07 14.30
C LYS A 81 -1.70 -3.60 14.65
N GLY A 82 -2.25 -2.70 13.82
CA GLY A 82 -2.13 -1.25 13.96
C GLY A 82 -1.47 -0.58 12.77
N ALA A 83 -1.05 0.67 12.95
CA ALA A 83 -0.43 1.48 11.89
C ALA A 83 0.73 0.76 11.20
N TYR A 84 0.71 0.69 9.87
CA TYR A 84 1.75 0.01 9.10
C TYR A 84 3.14 0.63 9.27
N CYS A 85 3.22 1.93 9.56
CA CYS A 85 4.49 2.59 9.89
C CYS A 85 5.14 2.08 11.19
N ASP A 86 4.39 1.43 12.08
CA ASP A 86 4.89 0.86 13.34
C ASP A 86 5.42 -0.57 13.21
N ILE A 87 5.40 -1.16 12.02
CA ILE A 87 5.84 -2.55 11.76
C ILE A 87 7.31 -2.79 12.15
N ALA A 88 8.11 -1.74 12.23
CA ALA A 88 9.50 -1.82 12.71
C ALA A 88 9.62 -2.46 14.10
N ARG A 89 8.62 -2.28 14.97
CA ARG A 89 8.57 -2.91 16.31
C ARG A 89 8.37 -4.43 16.21
N ALA A 90 7.58 -4.89 15.22
CA ALA A 90 7.40 -6.31 14.97
C ALA A 90 8.70 -6.94 14.43
N PHE A 91 9.42 -6.25 13.53
CA PHE A 91 10.72 -6.70 13.06
C PHE A 91 11.76 -6.79 14.18
N GLN A 92 11.78 -5.84 15.12
CA GLN A 92 12.69 -5.91 16.27
C GLN A 92 12.41 -7.14 17.14
N LYS A 93 11.14 -7.43 17.43
CA LYS A 93 10.71 -8.62 18.19
C LYS A 93 11.05 -9.90 17.42
N LEU A 94 10.75 -9.93 16.13
CA LEU A 94 11.04 -11.05 15.25
C LEU A 94 12.55 -11.36 15.26
N SER A 95 13.39 -10.35 15.07
CA SER A 95 14.85 -10.49 15.09
C SER A 95 15.35 -11.07 16.42
N ALA A 96 14.78 -10.63 17.55
CA ALA A 96 15.14 -11.20 18.87
C ALA A 96 14.76 -12.67 18.99
N VAL A 97 13.59 -13.08 18.50
CA VAL A 97 13.16 -14.50 18.48
C VAL A 97 14.03 -15.31 17.54
N MET A 98 14.31 -14.82 16.32
CA MET A 98 15.19 -15.48 15.35
C MET A 98 16.59 -15.71 15.92
N ALA A 99 17.16 -14.71 16.61
CA ALA A 99 18.45 -14.84 17.27
C ALA A 99 18.43 -15.85 18.41
N SER A 100 17.39 -15.84 19.25
CA SER A 100 17.28 -16.75 20.40
C SER A 100 17.14 -18.22 20.00
N ARG A 101 16.73 -18.50 18.76
CA ARG A 101 16.51 -19.85 18.20
C ARG A 101 17.54 -20.23 17.14
N ASP A 102 18.58 -19.41 16.95
CA ASP A 102 19.62 -19.61 15.92
C ASP A 102 19.05 -19.85 14.51
N LEU A 103 17.99 -19.08 14.13
CA LEU A 103 17.32 -19.24 12.85
C LEU A 103 17.92 -18.37 11.72
N PHE A 104 18.79 -17.40 12.02
CA PHE A 104 19.40 -16.55 10.99
C PHE A 104 20.19 -17.28 9.91
N PRO A 105 20.89 -18.41 10.19
CA PRO A 105 21.56 -19.18 9.14
C PRO A 105 20.61 -19.71 8.05
N SER A 106 19.33 -19.91 8.39
CA SER A 106 18.27 -20.32 7.46
C SER A 106 17.46 -19.16 6.90
N ALA A 107 17.68 -17.93 7.39
CA ALA A 107 16.95 -16.75 6.97
C ALA A 107 17.43 -16.22 5.62
N GLY A 108 16.50 -15.72 4.84
CA GLY A 108 16.73 -14.99 3.60
C GLY A 108 16.28 -13.54 3.70
N ARG A 109 15.47 -13.14 2.73
CA ARG A 109 14.98 -11.75 2.60
C ARG A 109 14.10 -11.33 3.78
N MET A 110 14.17 -10.05 4.13
CA MET A 110 13.26 -9.41 5.07
C MET A 110 12.01 -8.95 4.31
N ILE A 111 10.83 -9.32 4.79
CA ILE A 111 9.56 -9.13 4.07
C ILE A 111 8.47 -8.66 5.03
N ALA A 112 7.72 -7.63 4.64
CA ALA A 112 6.48 -7.23 5.32
C ALA A 112 5.29 -7.61 4.46
N VAL A 113 4.24 -8.17 5.05
CA VAL A 113 3.00 -8.57 4.37
C VAL A 113 1.86 -7.71 4.89
N PHE A 114 1.04 -7.16 3.98
CA PHE A 114 -0.04 -6.24 4.28
C PHE A 114 -1.37 -6.80 3.77
N TYR A 115 -2.34 -6.97 4.67
CA TYR A 115 -3.60 -7.66 4.36
C TYR A 115 -4.76 -6.72 4.08
N ASP A 116 -4.69 -5.49 4.57
CA ASP A 116 -5.81 -4.56 4.56
C ASP A 116 -5.46 -3.28 3.80
N ASP A 117 -6.45 -2.71 3.15
CA ASP A 117 -6.35 -1.38 2.58
C ASP A 117 -6.53 -0.33 3.68
N PRO A 118 -5.51 0.52 3.96
CA PRO A 118 -5.59 1.54 5.00
C PRO A 118 -6.60 2.65 4.69
N GLN A 119 -7.15 2.72 3.48
CA GLN A 119 -8.26 3.63 3.17
C GLN A 119 -9.63 3.05 3.55
N SER A 120 -9.72 1.73 3.70
CA SER A 120 -10.96 1.00 3.96
C SER A 120 -11.07 0.46 5.38
N VAL A 121 -9.94 0.22 6.05
CA VAL A 121 -9.86 -0.36 7.40
C VAL A 121 -9.29 0.67 8.36
N ALA A 122 -9.89 0.78 9.56
CA ALA A 122 -9.39 1.69 10.59
C ALA A 122 -7.97 1.30 11.04
N GLU A 123 -7.11 2.29 11.23
CA GLU A 123 -5.69 2.09 11.57
C GLU A 123 -5.45 1.08 12.71
N PRO A 124 -6.20 1.09 13.84
CA PRO A 124 -5.98 0.10 14.92
C PRO A 124 -6.31 -1.34 14.51
N ASP A 125 -7.02 -1.54 13.41
CA ASP A 125 -7.48 -2.85 12.93
C ASP A 125 -6.68 -3.36 11.73
N LEU A 126 -5.76 -2.57 11.20
CA LEU A 126 -4.87 -2.96 10.12
C LEU A 126 -4.01 -4.16 10.52
N ARG A 127 -3.96 -5.17 9.64
CA ARG A 127 -3.23 -6.42 9.86
C ARG A 127 -2.03 -6.50 8.93
N SER A 128 -0.90 -6.91 9.49
CA SER A 128 0.33 -7.16 8.75
C SER A 128 1.17 -8.23 9.41
N HIS A 129 2.18 -8.73 8.73
CA HIS A 129 3.23 -9.57 9.29
C HIS A 129 4.60 -9.00 8.99
N ALA A 130 5.47 -9.01 10.00
CA ALA A 130 6.90 -8.89 9.80
C ALA A 130 7.49 -10.28 9.65
N GLY A 131 8.26 -10.56 8.59
CA GLY A 131 8.76 -11.89 8.28
C GLY A 131 10.19 -11.90 7.76
N PHE A 132 10.87 -13.03 7.96
CA PHE A 132 12.06 -13.42 7.22
C PHE A 132 11.75 -14.65 6.37
N GLU A 133 12.15 -14.61 5.10
CA GLU A 133 12.17 -15.81 4.27
C GLU A 133 12.94 -16.91 4.99
N ILE A 134 12.39 -18.14 5.03
CA ILE A 134 13.02 -19.29 5.64
C ILE A 134 13.30 -20.36 4.59
N ARG A 135 14.54 -20.83 4.57
CA ARG A 135 15.02 -21.91 3.72
C ARG A 135 15.16 -23.19 4.53
N GLY A 136 14.73 -24.30 3.94
CA GLY A 136 14.82 -25.61 4.59
C GLY A 136 13.80 -25.79 5.73
N GLN A 137 14.10 -26.73 6.65
CA GLN A 137 13.27 -26.98 7.83
C GLN A 137 13.71 -26.07 8.98
N ALA A 138 12.76 -25.45 9.65
CA ALA A 138 12.98 -24.62 10.83
C ALA A 138 11.82 -24.83 11.80
N ASP A 139 12.10 -24.78 13.11
CA ASP A 139 11.05 -24.78 14.13
C ASP A 139 10.43 -23.39 14.22
N LEU A 140 9.24 -23.25 13.68
CA LEU A 140 8.43 -22.02 13.66
C LEU A 140 7.31 -22.07 14.71
N SER A 141 7.55 -22.74 15.83
CA SER A 141 6.60 -22.74 16.96
C SER A 141 6.35 -21.33 17.50
N ALA A 142 5.23 -21.14 18.20
CA ALA A 142 4.88 -19.83 18.79
C ALA A 142 6.05 -19.21 19.57
N PRO A 143 6.26 -17.90 19.47
CA PRO A 143 5.39 -16.88 18.88
C PRO A 143 5.51 -16.70 17.38
N LEU A 144 6.35 -17.48 16.68
CA LEU A 144 6.45 -17.42 15.23
C LEU A 144 5.24 -18.09 14.57
N GLU A 145 4.85 -17.55 13.43
CA GLU A 145 3.85 -18.12 12.54
C GLU A 145 4.49 -18.41 11.18
N GLU A 146 4.08 -19.50 10.57
CA GLU A 146 4.47 -19.78 9.19
C GLU A 146 3.50 -19.10 8.23
N VAL A 147 4.00 -18.16 7.42
CA VAL A 147 3.23 -17.50 6.37
C VAL A 147 3.81 -17.91 5.02
N THR A 148 2.96 -18.35 4.11
CA THR A 148 3.36 -18.68 2.74
C THR A 148 2.79 -17.64 1.78
N LEU A 149 3.67 -16.92 1.09
CA LEU A 149 3.30 -16.09 -0.04
C LEU A 149 3.24 -16.95 -1.29
N ALA A 150 2.10 -16.89 -1.99
CA ALA A 150 1.93 -17.63 -3.23
C ALA A 150 2.92 -17.13 -4.29
N GLY A 151 3.52 -18.06 -5.02
CA GLY A 151 4.23 -17.71 -6.24
C GLY A 151 3.25 -17.33 -7.36
N GLY A 152 3.79 -16.90 -8.49
CA GLY A 152 3.00 -16.53 -9.67
C GLY A 152 3.45 -15.21 -10.25
N ARG A 153 2.60 -14.65 -11.10
CA ARG A 153 2.83 -13.33 -11.69
C ARG A 153 2.67 -12.24 -10.65
N GLN A 154 3.55 -11.29 -10.68
CA GLN A 154 3.54 -10.16 -9.75
C GLN A 154 4.00 -8.89 -10.46
N ALA A 155 3.33 -7.77 -10.20
CA ALA A 155 3.86 -6.47 -10.50
C ALA A 155 4.80 -6.06 -9.38
N VAL A 156 6.03 -5.71 -9.72
CA VAL A 156 7.07 -5.36 -8.76
C VAL A 156 7.54 -3.94 -9.06
N LEU A 157 7.24 -3.01 -8.15
CA LEU A 157 7.75 -1.65 -8.18
C LEU A 157 9.01 -1.59 -7.33
N THR A 158 10.12 -1.12 -7.92
CA THR A 158 11.37 -0.91 -7.16
C THR A 158 11.46 0.55 -6.73
N TYR A 159 11.36 0.78 -5.43
CA TYR A 159 11.47 2.08 -4.78
C TYR A 159 12.88 2.25 -4.18
N LYS A 160 13.52 3.40 -4.45
CA LYS A 160 14.77 3.80 -3.81
C LYS A 160 14.52 5.07 -2.99
N GLY A 161 14.79 5.02 -1.70
CA GLY A 161 14.65 6.15 -0.79
C GLY A 161 14.21 5.75 0.62
N PRO A 162 13.98 6.73 1.50
CA PRO A 162 13.57 6.48 2.89
C PRO A 162 12.17 5.87 2.96
N TYR A 163 11.93 5.00 3.94
CA TYR A 163 10.62 4.34 4.12
C TYR A 163 9.43 5.30 4.23
N ALA A 164 9.67 6.55 4.65
CA ALA A 164 8.64 7.59 4.66
C ALA A 164 8.05 7.90 3.26
N GLY A 165 8.74 7.55 2.18
CA GLY A 165 8.26 7.70 0.80
C GLY A 165 7.45 6.52 0.28
N LEU A 166 7.39 5.38 0.97
CA LEU A 166 6.66 4.20 0.54
C LEU A 166 5.15 4.45 0.27
N PRO A 167 4.42 5.25 1.08
CA PRO A 167 3.03 5.55 0.75
C PRO A 167 2.85 6.15 -0.63
N ALA A 168 3.75 7.06 -1.07
CA ALA A 168 3.69 7.64 -2.41
C ALA A 168 4.01 6.61 -3.50
N ALA A 169 4.91 5.65 -3.24
CA ALA A 169 5.19 4.55 -4.15
C ALA A 169 3.99 3.59 -4.30
N TYR A 170 3.24 3.36 -3.22
CA TYR A 170 1.96 2.64 -3.26
C TYR A 170 0.91 3.39 -4.08
N ASP A 171 0.76 4.70 -3.88
CA ASP A 171 -0.15 5.53 -4.68
C ASP A 171 0.20 5.46 -6.17
N GLU A 172 1.48 5.39 -6.50
CA GLU A 172 1.97 5.22 -7.87
C GLU A 172 1.62 3.83 -8.43
N LEU A 173 1.88 2.76 -7.67
CA LEU A 173 1.59 1.38 -8.08
C LEU A 173 0.10 1.14 -8.30
N PHE A 174 -0.74 1.50 -7.30
CA PHE A 174 -2.18 1.24 -7.34
C PHE A 174 -2.97 2.32 -8.08
N GLY A 175 -2.60 3.59 -7.91
CA GLY A 175 -3.35 4.73 -8.45
C GLY A 175 -2.94 5.13 -9.87
N LEU A 176 -1.71 4.85 -10.28
CA LEU A 176 -1.20 5.25 -11.58
C LEU A 176 -0.90 4.06 -12.49
N TRP A 177 -0.04 3.13 -12.05
CA TRP A 177 0.40 2.03 -12.90
C TRP A 177 -0.71 1.00 -13.14
N LEU A 178 -1.34 0.49 -12.09
CA LEU A 178 -2.33 -0.59 -12.19
C LEU A 178 -3.49 -0.25 -13.14
N PRO A 179 -4.14 0.95 -13.06
CA PRO A 179 -5.24 1.30 -13.96
C PRO A 179 -4.84 1.40 -15.43
N GLN A 180 -3.55 1.60 -15.73
CA GLN A 180 -3.03 1.76 -17.09
C GLN A 180 -2.41 0.48 -17.64
N SER A 181 -2.09 -0.48 -16.78
CA SER A 181 -1.40 -1.72 -17.13
C SER A 181 -2.28 -2.73 -17.87
N GLY A 182 -3.60 -2.69 -17.63
CA GLY A 182 -4.54 -3.71 -18.07
C GLY A 182 -4.47 -5.01 -17.25
N GLU A 183 -3.72 -5.00 -16.14
CA GLU A 183 -3.61 -6.13 -15.22
C GLU A 183 -4.69 -6.05 -14.12
N GLU A 184 -5.05 -7.20 -13.56
CA GLU A 184 -5.98 -7.31 -12.44
C GLU A 184 -5.23 -7.89 -11.23
N PRO A 185 -5.35 -7.28 -10.04
CA PRO A 185 -4.72 -7.80 -8.84
C PRO A 185 -5.40 -9.11 -8.41
N ALA A 186 -4.60 -10.08 -7.99
CA ALA A 186 -5.10 -11.30 -7.39
C ALA A 186 -5.69 -11.04 -5.99
N ASP A 187 -6.55 -11.94 -5.52
CA ASP A 187 -7.03 -11.96 -4.13
C ASP A 187 -5.94 -12.52 -3.19
N ALA A 188 -4.86 -11.75 -3.08
CA ALA A 188 -3.70 -12.09 -2.27
C ALA A 188 -3.08 -10.81 -1.69
N PRO A 189 -2.45 -10.88 -0.52
CA PRO A 189 -1.86 -9.71 0.12
C PRO A 189 -0.69 -9.16 -0.68
N SER A 190 -0.58 -7.83 -0.73
CA SER A 190 0.64 -7.17 -1.17
C SER A 190 1.74 -7.29 -0.11
N PHE A 191 2.99 -7.22 -0.56
CA PHE A 191 4.10 -7.33 0.37
C PHE A 191 5.31 -6.50 -0.09
N GLU A 192 6.14 -6.14 0.86
CA GLU A 192 7.40 -5.44 0.65
C GLU A 192 8.58 -6.36 0.87
N VAL A 193 9.55 -6.31 -0.03
CA VAL A 193 10.85 -6.98 0.12
C VAL A 193 11.92 -5.92 0.34
N TYR A 194 12.56 -5.94 1.49
CA TYR A 194 13.63 -5.01 1.84
C TYR A 194 14.97 -5.57 1.37
N LEU A 195 15.56 -4.96 0.33
CA LEU A 195 16.81 -5.46 -0.27
C LEU A 195 18.04 -5.05 0.55
N ASN A 196 17.94 -3.97 1.30
CA ASN A 196 18.92 -3.50 2.28
C ASN A 196 18.18 -2.86 3.47
N THR A 197 18.90 -2.48 4.52
CA THR A 197 18.30 -2.02 5.77
C THR A 197 18.99 -0.78 6.30
N PRO A 198 18.33 0.03 7.18
CA PRO A 198 18.95 1.18 7.81
C PRO A 198 20.12 0.84 8.76
N MET A 199 20.39 -0.44 8.98
CA MET A 199 21.51 -0.86 9.83
C MET A 199 22.88 -0.67 9.15
N ASP A 200 22.89 -0.70 7.82
CA ASP A 200 24.09 -0.68 6.99
C ASP A 200 24.02 0.27 5.79
N THR A 201 22.84 0.89 5.58
CA THR A 201 22.56 1.69 4.38
C THR A 201 21.94 3.03 4.76
N ALA A 202 22.38 4.12 4.13
CA ALA A 202 21.79 5.45 4.30
C ALA A 202 20.33 5.47 3.79
N ALA A 203 19.49 6.30 4.39
CA ALA A 203 18.05 6.31 4.11
C ALA A 203 17.72 6.53 2.62
N GLU A 204 18.49 7.40 1.95
CA GLU A 204 18.32 7.74 0.52
C GLU A 204 18.72 6.60 -0.42
N GLU A 205 19.52 5.64 0.10
CA GLU A 205 20.01 4.47 -0.65
C GLU A 205 19.26 3.19 -0.32
N LEU A 206 18.24 3.25 0.55
CA LEU A 206 17.38 2.10 0.84
C LEU A 206 16.63 1.68 -0.42
N ILE A 207 16.55 0.37 -0.63
CA ILE A 207 15.82 -0.21 -1.76
C ILE A 207 14.76 -1.17 -1.24
N THR A 208 13.52 -0.89 -1.60
CA THR A 208 12.36 -1.70 -1.26
C THR A 208 11.63 -2.09 -2.55
N GLU A 209 11.33 -3.36 -2.72
CA GLU A 209 10.43 -3.81 -3.77
C GLU A 209 9.02 -3.96 -3.21
N LEU A 210 8.04 -3.32 -3.86
CA LEU A 210 6.62 -3.46 -3.58
C LEU A 210 6.06 -4.51 -4.54
N HIS A 211 5.55 -5.59 -4.01
CA HIS A 211 5.01 -6.71 -4.76
C HIS A 211 3.49 -6.71 -4.71
N LEU A 212 2.86 -6.69 -5.88
CA LEU A 212 1.43 -6.84 -6.08
C LEU A 212 1.17 -8.13 -6.86
N PRO A 213 0.60 -9.18 -6.24
CA PRO A 213 0.18 -10.39 -6.94
C PRO A 213 -0.88 -10.09 -8.03
N LEU A 214 -0.75 -10.78 -9.20
CA LEU A 214 -1.59 -10.61 -10.38
C LEU A 214 -2.30 -11.91 -10.75
#